data_4b709f0a0454c4824dec3c9a4f733692
#
_entry.id   4b709f0a0454c4824dec3c9a4f733692
#
_cell.length_a   1.000
_cell.length_b   1.000
_cell.length_c   1.000
_cell.angle_alpha   90.00
_cell.angle_beta   90.00
_cell.angle_gamma   90.00
#
_symmetry.space_group_name_H-M   'P 1'
#
loop_
_entity.id
_entity.type
_entity.pdbx_description
1 polymer ?
#
loop_
_entity_poly.entity_id
_entity_poly.type
_entity_poly.pdbx_seq_one_letter_code
_entity_poly.pdbx_strand_id
1 'polypeptide(L)'
;MNSGFFFTYVETFAYFCTHETIQKYNIMTTKPKKTKKSKAISKPVKWIGYALLAVVLYFAYILFMPNIFPKSEKKAYLCLPDSSKFEDVITLLEKKATVTNTSAFRQVASLLHYGDKVRPGRYEFKSGMNNFQLVRILRSGRQTPVQLSFNNIRTKEQLAARLSEQLMADSTSILNLLNDSAFLATYHLNPNTSISLFIPNTYEVFWNTNAKALFERMNREYNTFWTDERKAKAAAIPFTQSEVSTLASIVEEETNNKKDRPMVAGLYINRYKTGMPLQADPTVKFALRDFGLKRILFGHLRINSPYNTYKNIGLPPGPIRVATPNGIDAVLNYTHHNYIYMCASETLNGEHKFASTWEEHSKNAKKYQQELNNRKIFK
;
A
#
# COMPACT_ATOMS: atom_id res chain seq x y z
N MET A 1 14.56 14.98 29.27
CA MET A 1 13.87 14.79 30.57
C MET A 1 12.85 13.69 30.35
N ASN A 2 12.90 12.54 30.77
CA ASN A 2 13.36 11.73 31.86
C ASN A 2 13.69 10.32 31.34
N SER A 3 14.94 9.98 31.37
CA SER A 3 15.44 8.61 31.37
C SER A 3 15.56 8.19 32.84
N GLY A 4 14.96 7.07 33.20
CA GLY A 4 15.20 6.53 34.55
C GLY A 4 14.02 5.72 35.07
N PHE A 5 13.95 4.44 34.69
CA PHE A 5 13.21 3.42 35.48
C PHE A 5 13.50 2.03 34.86
N PHE A 6 14.73 1.54 34.98
CA PHE A 6 15.03 0.12 34.76
C PHE A 6 16.42 -0.23 35.32
N PHE A 7 16.63 0.03 36.63
CA PHE A 7 17.82 -0.47 37.32
C PHE A 7 17.57 -0.49 38.83
N THR A 8 16.70 -1.36 39.32
CA THR A 8 16.57 -1.64 40.76
C THR A 8 15.80 -2.95 40.97
N TYR A 9 16.38 -4.08 40.58
CA TYR A 9 15.85 -5.40 41.04
C TYR A 9 16.91 -6.51 41.09
N VAL A 10 18.21 -6.21 41.14
CA VAL A 10 19.27 -7.22 41.22
C VAL A 10 20.14 -7.08 42.48
N GLU A 11 20.03 -6.01 43.28
CA GLU A 11 20.89 -5.79 44.45
C GLU A 11 20.27 -6.07 45.80
N THR A 12 19.08 -6.64 45.89
CA THR A 12 18.43 -6.89 47.21
C THR A 12 18.50 -8.35 47.69
N PHE A 13 19.27 -9.23 47.01
CA PHE A 13 19.40 -10.63 47.43
C PHE A 13 20.78 -11.03 47.95
N ALA A 14 21.71 -10.10 48.13
CA ALA A 14 23.07 -10.37 48.54
C ALA A 14 23.43 -9.83 49.95
N TYR A 15 22.49 -9.33 50.72
CA TYR A 15 22.80 -8.66 52.03
C TYR A 15 22.16 -9.30 53.25
N PHE A 16 21.78 -10.57 53.22
CA PHE A 16 21.20 -11.24 54.40
C PHE A 16 21.89 -12.57 54.74
N CYS A 17 23.20 -12.62 54.77
CA CYS A 17 23.91 -13.76 55.36
C CYS A 17 25.33 -13.38 55.77
N THR A 18 25.50 -12.42 56.68
CA THR A 18 26.67 -12.36 57.56
C THR A 18 26.31 -11.56 58.81
N HIS A 19 26.36 -12.18 59.86
CA HIS A 19 26.62 -11.80 61.27
C HIS A 19 25.55 -12.22 62.28
N GLU A 20 26.16 -12.90 63.29
CA GLU A 20 25.60 -13.26 64.62
C GLU A 20 24.75 -14.53 64.67
N THR A 21 25.35 -15.68 65.06
CA THR A 21 25.40 -16.03 66.47
C THR A 21 26.35 -17.22 66.73
N ILE A 22 27.52 -16.97 67.29
CA ILE A 22 28.33 -17.96 67.96
C ILE A 22 27.85 -17.97 69.41
N GLN A 23 27.10 -18.97 69.82
CA GLN A 23 27.07 -19.41 71.21
C GLN A 23 26.71 -20.88 71.29
N LYS A 24 27.72 -21.64 71.82
CA LYS A 24 27.67 -22.84 72.65
C LYS A 24 26.44 -23.75 72.50
N TYR A 25 26.65 -24.92 71.88
CA TYR A 25 26.03 -26.12 72.45
C TYR A 25 26.98 -27.34 72.33
N ASN A 26 27.01 -28.05 73.42
CA ASN A 26 27.78 -29.21 73.76
C ASN A 26 27.99 -30.27 72.65
N ILE A 27 29.21 -30.78 72.71
CA ILE A 27 29.66 -32.03 72.07
C ILE A 27 28.75 -33.17 72.52
N MET A 28 27.76 -33.58 71.76
CA MET A 28 27.22 -34.92 71.81
C MET A 28 27.74 -35.68 70.61
N THR A 29 28.58 -36.68 70.91
CA THR A 29 29.09 -37.61 69.89
C THR A 29 27.96 -38.38 69.26
N THR A 30 27.49 -37.91 68.12
CA THR A 30 26.61 -38.68 67.24
C THR A 30 27.44 -39.57 66.35
N LYS A 31 27.20 -40.89 66.40
CA LYS A 31 27.76 -41.88 65.49
C LYS A 31 27.61 -41.44 64.04
N PRO A 32 28.65 -41.65 63.20
CA PRO A 32 28.56 -41.25 61.80
C PRO A 32 27.37 -41.96 61.12
N LYS A 33 26.39 -41.20 60.59
CA LYS A 33 25.32 -41.71 59.75
C LYS A 33 26.02 -42.35 58.52
N LYS A 34 25.84 -43.65 58.38
CA LYS A 34 26.26 -44.35 57.13
C LYS A 34 25.69 -43.62 55.95
N THR A 35 26.53 -42.94 55.18
CA THR A 35 26.16 -42.38 53.86
C THR A 35 25.65 -43.53 53.02
N LYS A 36 24.37 -43.46 52.64
CA LYS A 36 23.79 -44.38 51.65
C LYS A 36 24.70 -44.28 50.40
N LYS A 37 25.51 -45.28 50.13
CA LYS A 37 26.24 -45.40 48.85
C LYS A 37 25.18 -45.26 47.76
N SER A 38 25.23 -44.19 46.94
CA SER A 38 24.41 -44.03 45.76
C SER A 38 24.58 -45.30 44.94
N LYS A 39 23.50 -46.04 44.68
CA LYS A 39 23.57 -47.23 43.81
C LYS A 39 24.11 -46.74 42.47
N ALA A 40 25.29 -47.18 42.09
CA ALA A 40 25.86 -46.89 40.82
C ALA A 40 24.85 -47.30 39.73
N ILE A 41 24.41 -46.34 38.90
CA ILE A 41 23.49 -46.57 37.77
C ILE A 41 24.08 -47.67 36.92
N SER A 42 23.36 -48.75 36.65
CA SER A 42 23.81 -49.87 35.85
C SER A 42 24.19 -49.42 34.44
N LYS A 43 25.23 -50.09 33.87
CA LYS A 43 25.74 -49.73 32.50
C LYS A 43 24.60 -49.56 31.44
N PRO A 44 23.62 -50.47 31.33
CA PRO A 44 22.50 -50.32 30.36
C PRO A 44 21.67 -49.04 30.58
N VAL A 45 21.40 -48.65 31.85
CA VAL A 45 20.66 -47.42 32.16
C VAL A 45 21.42 -46.17 31.69
N LYS A 46 22.77 -46.17 31.80
CA LYS A 46 23.61 -45.07 31.28
C LYS A 46 23.53 -44.98 29.74
N TRP A 47 23.55 -46.12 29.02
CA TRP A 47 23.42 -46.13 27.57
C TRP A 47 22.04 -45.66 27.10
N ILE A 48 20.96 -46.01 27.80
CA ILE A 48 19.62 -45.49 27.55
C ILE A 48 19.58 -43.97 27.75
N GLY A 49 20.21 -43.49 28.84
CA GLY A 49 20.33 -42.05 29.09
C GLY A 49 21.07 -41.30 27.98
N TYR A 50 22.19 -41.84 27.49
CA TYR A 50 22.92 -41.25 26.35
C TYR A 50 22.10 -41.27 25.05
N ALA A 51 21.36 -42.34 24.77
CA ALA A 51 20.49 -42.44 23.61
C ALA A 51 19.37 -41.40 23.67
N LEU A 52 18.71 -41.24 24.83
CA LEU A 52 17.68 -40.21 25.02
C LEU A 52 18.27 -38.79 24.88
N LEU A 53 19.44 -38.53 25.45
CA LEU A 53 20.12 -37.26 25.29
C LEU A 53 20.44 -36.95 23.82
N ALA A 54 20.93 -37.95 23.08
CA ALA A 54 21.21 -37.81 21.65
C ALA A 54 19.96 -37.46 20.85
N VAL A 55 18.82 -38.12 21.15
CA VAL A 55 17.53 -37.81 20.54
C VAL A 55 17.08 -36.37 20.85
N VAL A 56 17.21 -35.94 22.12
CA VAL A 56 16.87 -34.55 22.51
C VAL A 56 17.76 -33.54 21.78
N LEU A 57 19.07 -33.79 21.71
CA LEU A 57 20.00 -32.92 20.99
C LEU A 57 19.69 -32.87 19.49
N TYR A 58 19.33 -34.00 18.89
CA TYR A 58 18.91 -34.06 17.49
C TYR A 58 17.67 -33.19 17.24
N PHE A 59 16.62 -33.32 18.08
CA PHE A 59 15.42 -32.49 17.95
C PHE A 59 15.73 -31.01 18.21
N ALA A 60 16.56 -30.70 19.20
CA ALA A 60 17.00 -29.34 19.43
C ALA A 60 17.73 -28.77 18.20
N TYR A 61 18.59 -29.55 17.58
CA TYR A 61 19.31 -29.17 16.35
C TYR A 61 18.34 -28.85 15.21
N ILE A 62 17.44 -29.79 14.83
CA ILE A 62 16.54 -29.57 13.69
C ILE A 62 15.51 -28.47 13.91
N LEU A 63 15.14 -28.21 15.17
CA LEU A 63 14.16 -27.16 15.50
C LEU A 63 14.79 -25.77 15.54
N PHE A 64 15.94 -25.61 16.22
CA PHE A 64 16.43 -24.32 16.66
C PHE A 64 17.70 -23.82 15.95
N MET A 65 18.42 -24.68 15.21
CA MET A 65 19.59 -24.20 14.47
C MET A 65 19.15 -23.35 13.26
N PRO A 66 19.89 -22.28 12.94
CA PRO A 66 19.65 -21.48 11.75
C PRO A 66 19.68 -22.33 10.49
N ASN A 67 18.63 -22.26 9.67
CA ASN A 67 18.48 -23.11 8.48
C ASN A 67 18.09 -22.33 7.22
N ILE A 68 17.54 -21.12 7.35
CA ILE A 68 16.90 -20.40 6.25
C ILE A 68 17.60 -19.05 6.05
N PHE A 69 18.11 -18.83 4.82
CA PHE A 69 18.88 -17.64 4.46
C PHE A 69 18.35 -17.07 3.14
N PRO A 70 17.70 -15.89 3.12
CA PRO A 70 17.27 -15.23 1.89
C PRO A 70 18.43 -15.06 0.89
N LYS A 71 18.16 -15.25 -0.42
CA LYS A 71 19.21 -15.19 -1.46
C LYS A 71 19.64 -13.77 -1.80
N SER A 72 18.77 -12.77 -1.64
CA SER A 72 19.02 -11.42 -2.15
C SER A 72 19.04 -10.32 -1.09
N GLU A 73 18.45 -10.52 0.09
CA GLU A 73 18.30 -9.50 1.12
C GLU A 73 18.37 -10.11 2.53
N LYS A 74 18.48 -9.24 3.57
CA LYS A 74 18.40 -9.70 4.98
C LYS A 74 17.02 -10.30 5.33
N LYS A 75 15.98 -9.98 4.54
CA LYS A 75 14.63 -10.52 4.67
C LYS A 75 14.03 -10.79 3.29
N ALA A 76 13.14 -11.75 3.20
CA ALA A 76 12.39 -12.04 1.99
C ALA A 76 10.95 -12.43 2.32
N TYR A 77 10.14 -12.58 1.28
CA TYR A 77 8.72 -12.90 1.41
C TYR A 77 8.40 -14.17 0.63
N LEU A 78 7.75 -15.09 1.30
CA LEU A 78 7.15 -16.27 0.71
C LEU A 78 5.68 -15.98 0.43
N CYS A 79 5.31 -15.96 -0.86
CA CYS A 79 3.94 -15.74 -1.31
C CYS A 79 3.35 -17.09 -1.70
N LEU A 80 2.35 -17.54 -0.96
CA LEU A 80 1.66 -18.83 -1.14
C LEU A 80 0.27 -18.57 -1.72
N PRO A 81 0.00 -18.96 -2.98
CA PRO A 81 -1.34 -18.92 -3.58
C PRO A 81 -2.36 -19.80 -2.83
N ASP A 82 -3.65 -19.55 -3.08
CA ASP A 82 -4.75 -20.24 -2.39
C ASP A 82 -4.77 -21.77 -2.57
N SER A 83 -4.23 -22.28 -3.68
CA SER A 83 -4.17 -23.71 -4.00
C SER A 83 -2.86 -24.40 -3.59
N SER A 84 -1.96 -23.70 -2.88
CA SER A 84 -0.63 -24.23 -2.56
C SER A 84 -0.68 -25.47 -1.69
N LYS A 85 0.08 -26.49 -2.11
CA LYS A 85 0.38 -27.70 -1.33
C LYS A 85 1.71 -27.54 -0.61
N PHE A 86 2.03 -28.47 0.30
CA PHE A 86 3.29 -28.41 1.06
C PHE A 86 4.54 -28.45 0.15
N GLU A 87 4.50 -29.21 -0.94
CA GLU A 87 5.62 -29.25 -1.89
C GLU A 87 5.84 -27.90 -2.60
N ASP A 88 4.77 -27.15 -2.85
CA ASP A 88 4.88 -25.80 -3.41
C ASP A 88 5.57 -24.85 -2.42
N VAL A 89 5.32 -25.02 -1.12
CA VAL A 89 6.01 -24.24 -0.07
C VAL A 89 7.52 -24.49 -0.13
N ILE A 90 7.94 -25.77 -0.24
CA ILE A 90 9.36 -26.13 -0.36
C ILE A 90 9.97 -25.49 -1.61
N THR A 91 9.36 -25.70 -2.76
CA THR A 91 9.83 -25.18 -4.06
C THR A 91 9.97 -23.66 -4.05
N LEU A 92 8.95 -22.94 -3.54
CA LEU A 92 8.96 -21.50 -3.45
C LEU A 92 9.98 -20.99 -2.42
N LEU A 93 10.15 -21.71 -1.31
CA LEU A 93 11.15 -21.36 -0.30
C LEU A 93 12.57 -21.51 -0.86
N GLU A 94 12.90 -22.64 -1.52
CA GLU A 94 14.19 -22.86 -2.15
C GLU A 94 14.50 -21.89 -3.30
N LYS A 95 13.46 -21.44 -4.01
CA LYS A 95 13.61 -20.37 -5.00
C LYS A 95 14.03 -19.03 -4.38
N LYS A 96 13.52 -18.70 -3.19
CA LYS A 96 13.73 -17.41 -2.51
C LYS A 96 14.84 -17.42 -1.46
N ALA A 97 15.20 -18.59 -0.94
CA ALA A 97 16.18 -18.78 0.12
C ALA A 97 17.13 -19.95 -0.14
N THR A 98 18.29 -19.91 0.48
CA THR A 98 19.12 -21.11 0.71
C THR A 98 18.62 -21.77 2.00
N VAL A 99 18.11 -23.00 1.86
CA VAL A 99 17.71 -23.86 2.98
C VAL A 99 18.86 -24.84 3.20
N THR A 100 19.60 -24.69 4.29
CA THR A 100 20.81 -25.52 4.56
C THR A 100 20.44 -27.00 4.68
N ASN A 101 19.30 -27.32 5.28
CA ASN A 101 18.81 -28.69 5.44
C ASN A 101 17.28 -28.74 5.22
N THR A 102 16.90 -29.04 3.98
CA THR A 102 15.47 -29.18 3.58
C THR A 102 14.81 -30.38 4.27
N SER A 103 15.56 -31.49 4.51
CA SER A 103 15.01 -32.65 5.21
C SER A 103 14.64 -32.31 6.66
N ALA A 104 15.45 -31.53 7.37
CA ALA A 104 15.13 -31.05 8.70
C ALA A 104 13.88 -30.15 8.68
N PHE A 105 13.74 -29.27 7.67
CA PHE A 105 12.54 -28.46 7.51
C PHE A 105 11.28 -29.31 7.33
N ARG A 106 11.34 -30.36 6.47
CA ARG A 106 10.25 -31.31 6.26
C ARG A 106 9.87 -32.05 7.54
N GLN A 107 10.83 -32.51 8.31
CA GLN A 107 10.60 -33.20 9.58
C GLN A 107 9.90 -32.29 10.61
N VAL A 108 10.37 -31.04 10.73
CA VAL A 108 9.76 -30.06 11.64
C VAL A 108 8.35 -29.67 11.18
N ALA A 109 8.13 -29.53 9.86
CA ALA A 109 6.80 -29.27 9.32
C ALA A 109 5.82 -30.42 9.61
N SER A 110 6.27 -31.67 9.45
CA SER A 110 5.49 -32.87 9.80
C SER A 110 5.21 -32.95 11.30
N LEU A 111 6.22 -32.75 12.15
CA LEU A 111 6.09 -32.73 13.62
C LEU A 111 5.07 -31.69 14.11
N LEU A 112 5.01 -30.56 13.43
CA LEU A 112 4.07 -29.49 13.73
C LEU A 112 2.74 -29.60 12.95
N HIS A 113 2.49 -30.68 12.22
CA HIS A 113 1.28 -30.88 11.39
C HIS A 113 0.98 -29.72 10.44
N TYR A 114 2.03 -29.14 9.84
CA TYR A 114 1.86 -28.03 8.90
C TYR A 114 1.49 -28.52 7.51
N GLY A 115 1.99 -29.69 7.09
CA GLY A 115 1.73 -30.25 5.76
C GLY A 115 0.25 -30.53 5.46
N ASP A 116 -0.55 -30.76 6.50
CA ASP A 116 -1.97 -31.09 6.38
C ASP A 116 -2.83 -29.91 5.93
N LYS A 117 -2.41 -28.68 6.25
CA LYS A 117 -3.13 -27.45 5.91
C LYS A 117 -2.18 -26.29 5.68
N VAL A 118 -1.78 -26.11 4.44
CA VAL A 118 -1.06 -24.90 4.01
C VAL A 118 -2.02 -23.72 4.00
N ARG A 119 -1.61 -22.62 4.65
CA ARG A 119 -2.38 -21.38 4.67
C ARG A 119 -1.83 -20.43 3.61
N PRO A 120 -2.66 -20.00 2.63
CA PRO A 120 -2.23 -19.05 1.61
C PRO A 120 -1.92 -17.68 2.23
N GLY A 121 -1.09 -16.91 1.53
CA GLY A 121 -0.73 -15.55 1.94
C GLY A 121 0.74 -15.21 1.77
N ARG A 122 1.14 -14.03 2.25
CA ARG A 122 2.50 -13.53 2.18
C ARG A 122 3.15 -13.55 3.57
N TYR A 123 4.28 -14.24 3.68
CA TYR A 123 4.98 -14.47 4.94
C TYR A 123 6.41 -13.93 4.87
N GLU A 124 6.77 -13.05 5.81
CA GLU A 124 8.14 -12.57 5.92
C GLU A 124 9.02 -13.62 6.60
N PHE A 125 10.21 -13.83 6.06
CA PHE A 125 11.27 -14.58 6.72
C PHE A 125 12.60 -13.84 6.62
N LYS A 126 13.45 -14.05 7.65
CA LYS A 126 14.71 -13.32 7.82
C LYS A 126 15.90 -14.27 7.76
N SER A 127 17.08 -13.70 7.51
CA SER A 127 18.33 -14.45 7.53
C SER A 127 18.60 -15.08 8.90
N GLY A 128 19.00 -16.34 8.90
CA GLY A 128 19.27 -17.10 10.11
C GLY A 128 18.02 -17.63 10.84
N MET A 129 16.83 -17.53 10.22
CA MET A 129 15.62 -18.08 10.82
C MET A 129 15.70 -19.60 10.89
N ASN A 130 15.28 -20.19 12.02
CA ASN A 130 15.22 -21.62 12.20
C ASN A 130 13.92 -22.24 11.70
N ASN A 131 13.89 -23.56 11.59
CA ASN A 131 12.72 -24.28 11.06
C ASN A 131 11.48 -24.06 11.92
N PHE A 132 11.60 -24.11 13.25
CA PHE A 132 10.48 -23.92 14.17
C PHE A 132 9.82 -22.55 13.99
N GLN A 133 10.63 -21.50 13.87
CA GLN A 133 10.12 -20.14 13.69
C GLN A 133 9.33 -19.99 12.40
N LEU A 134 9.91 -20.44 11.27
CA LEU A 134 9.24 -20.31 9.98
C LEU A 134 7.98 -21.17 9.91
N VAL A 135 8.05 -22.46 10.27
CA VAL A 135 6.88 -23.35 10.25
C VAL A 135 5.77 -22.82 11.16
N ARG A 136 6.10 -22.28 12.33
CA ARG A 136 5.13 -21.68 13.24
C ARG A 136 4.43 -20.46 12.62
N ILE A 137 5.15 -19.59 11.90
CA ILE A 137 4.58 -18.46 11.17
C ILE A 137 3.61 -18.95 10.09
N LEU A 138 4.06 -19.87 9.24
CA LEU A 138 3.28 -20.42 8.15
C LEU A 138 2.02 -21.14 8.65
N ARG A 139 2.15 -22.00 9.68
CA ARG A 139 1.05 -22.71 10.30
C ARG A 139 0.01 -21.80 10.93
N SER A 140 0.45 -20.74 11.61
CA SER A 140 -0.46 -19.78 12.24
C SER A 140 -1.24 -18.94 11.25
N GLY A 141 -0.78 -18.85 10.00
CA GLY A 141 -1.37 -17.96 8.98
C GLY A 141 -1.12 -16.47 9.27
N ARG A 142 -0.11 -16.14 10.08
CA ARG A 142 0.23 -14.75 10.40
C ARG A 142 0.92 -14.09 9.21
N GLN A 143 0.12 -13.62 8.27
CA GLN A 143 0.57 -12.94 7.08
C GLN A 143 1.25 -11.60 7.39
N THR A 144 2.18 -11.21 6.52
CA THR A 144 2.75 -9.86 6.49
C THR A 144 2.03 -9.05 5.43
N PRO A 145 1.36 -7.93 5.78
CA PRO A 145 0.65 -7.11 4.81
C PRO A 145 1.55 -6.56 3.71
N VAL A 146 0.95 -6.27 2.57
CA VAL A 146 1.55 -5.47 1.49
C VAL A 146 1.18 -4.01 1.72
N GLN A 147 2.13 -3.11 1.52
CA GLN A 147 1.87 -1.67 1.43
C GLN A 147 1.42 -1.36 0.00
N LEU A 148 0.13 -1.56 -0.26
CA LEU A 148 -0.46 -1.32 -1.57
C LEU A 148 -0.48 0.18 -1.88
N SER A 149 0.16 0.58 -2.97
CA SER A 149 0.20 1.98 -3.40
C SER A 149 0.01 2.12 -4.89
N PHE A 150 -0.74 3.16 -5.26
CA PHE A 150 -0.97 3.54 -6.65
C PHE A 150 -1.08 5.06 -6.76
N ASN A 151 -0.47 5.61 -7.78
CA ASN A 151 -0.51 7.04 -8.10
C ASN A 151 -0.30 7.23 -9.59
N ASN A 152 -0.60 8.41 -10.09
CA ASN A 152 -0.40 8.78 -11.49
C ASN A 152 -1.02 7.79 -12.51
N ILE A 153 -2.23 7.32 -12.22
CA ILE A 153 -2.97 6.35 -13.04
C ILE A 153 -3.98 7.10 -13.90
N ARG A 154 -3.95 6.88 -15.21
CA ARG A 154 -4.87 7.53 -16.15
C ARG A 154 -5.97 6.60 -16.67
N THR A 155 -5.74 5.30 -16.71
CA THR A 155 -6.71 4.37 -17.27
C THR A 155 -7.03 3.21 -16.33
N LYS A 156 -8.16 2.55 -16.57
CA LYS A 156 -8.55 1.35 -15.81
C LYS A 156 -7.55 0.21 -15.98
N GLU A 157 -7.01 0.07 -17.17
CA GLU A 157 -6.01 -0.94 -17.51
C GLU A 157 -4.71 -0.69 -16.73
N GLN A 158 -4.26 0.56 -16.64
CA GLN A 158 -3.09 0.94 -15.82
C GLN A 158 -3.35 0.67 -14.33
N LEU A 159 -4.58 0.98 -13.84
CA LEU A 159 -4.94 0.70 -12.46
C LEU A 159 -4.90 -0.80 -12.16
N ALA A 160 -5.56 -1.60 -13.00
CA ALA A 160 -5.61 -3.05 -12.83
C ALA A 160 -4.21 -3.68 -12.88
N ALA A 161 -3.36 -3.26 -13.82
CA ALA A 161 -1.97 -3.70 -13.92
C ALA A 161 -1.18 -3.33 -12.66
N ARG A 162 -1.27 -2.07 -12.21
CA ARG A 162 -0.55 -1.60 -11.02
C ARG A 162 -0.93 -2.31 -9.73
N LEU A 163 -2.20 -2.67 -9.59
CA LEU A 163 -2.71 -3.41 -8.43
C LEU A 163 -2.29 -4.89 -8.47
N SER A 164 -2.34 -5.52 -9.65
CA SER A 164 -1.93 -6.93 -9.82
C SER A 164 -0.43 -7.17 -9.64
N GLU A 165 0.43 -6.17 -9.87
CA GLU A 165 1.86 -6.26 -9.55
C GLU A 165 2.13 -6.45 -8.05
N GLN A 166 1.22 -6.02 -7.20
CA GLN A 166 1.39 -5.99 -5.75
C GLN A 166 0.56 -7.04 -5.01
N LEU A 167 -0.47 -7.60 -5.64
CA LEU A 167 -1.43 -8.55 -5.07
C LEU A 167 -1.42 -9.88 -5.83
N MET A 168 -2.09 -10.87 -5.29
CA MET A 168 -2.36 -12.15 -5.98
C MET A 168 -3.46 -12.00 -7.04
N ALA A 169 -4.37 -11.04 -6.85
CA ALA A 169 -5.45 -10.78 -7.81
C ALA A 169 -4.86 -10.36 -9.16
N ASP A 170 -5.26 -11.03 -10.22
CA ASP A 170 -4.80 -10.74 -11.58
C ASP A 170 -5.47 -9.47 -12.16
N SER A 171 -4.79 -8.87 -13.14
CA SER A 171 -5.27 -7.63 -13.76
C SER A 171 -6.61 -7.81 -14.48
N THR A 172 -6.88 -8.99 -15.03
CA THR A 172 -8.12 -9.27 -15.76
C THR A 172 -9.32 -9.29 -14.80
N SER A 173 -9.20 -9.94 -13.65
CA SER A 173 -10.25 -9.98 -12.63
C SER A 173 -10.58 -8.58 -12.08
N ILE A 174 -9.55 -7.75 -11.86
CA ILE A 174 -9.73 -6.36 -11.42
C ILE A 174 -10.39 -5.53 -12.53
N LEU A 175 -9.91 -5.65 -13.77
CA LEU A 175 -10.44 -4.90 -14.91
C LEU A 175 -11.88 -5.26 -15.23
N ASN A 176 -12.24 -6.54 -15.11
CA ASN A 176 -13.63 -6.98 -15.28
C ASN A 176 -14.57 -6.30 -14.29
N LEU A 177 -14.20 -6.21 -13.01
CA LEU A 177 -15.01 -5.49 -12.01
C LEU A 177 -15.07 -3.97 -12.28
N LEU A 178 -13.99 -3.36 -12.79
CA LEU A 178 -13.96 -1.95 -13.20
C LEU A 178 -14.89 -1.66 -14.41
N ASN A 179 -15.34 -2.70 -15.12
CA ASN A 179 -16.23 -2.59 -16.27
C ASN A 179 -17.62 -3.20 -16.03
N ASP A 180 -17.83 -3.88 -14.90
CA ASP A 180 -19.10 -4.50 -14.56
C ASP A 180 -20.11 -3.46 -14.03
N SER A 181 -21.05 -3.07 -14.88
CA SER A 181 -22.05 -2.07 -14.52
C SER A 181 -22.96 -2.50 -13.36
N ALA A 182 -23.30 -3.79 -13.24
CA ALA A 182 -24.15 -4.31 -12.18
C ALA A 182 -23.41 -4.29 -10.83
N PHE A 183 -22.15 -4.73 -10.83
CA PHE A 183 -21.29 -4.68 -9.66
C PHE A 183 -21.04 -3.23 -9.20
N LEU A 184 -20.70 -2.33 -10.12
CA LEU A 184 -20.40 -0.92 -9.82
C LEU A 184 -21.63 -0.15 -9.33
N ALA A 185 -22.83 -0.51 -9.77
CA ALA A 185 -24.07 0.11 -9.30
C ALA A 185 -24.26 -0.06 -7.78
N THR A 186 -23.73 -1.12 -7.18
CA THR A 186 -23.75 -1.34 -5.72
C THR A 186 -22.95 -0.29 -4.95
N TYR A 187 -22.05 0.42 -5.63
CA TYR A 187 -21.24 1.53 -5.11
C TYR A 187 -21.70 2.90 -5.65
N HIS A 188 -22.88 2.97 -6.30
CA HIS A 188 -23.36 4.18 -6.98
C HIS A 188 -22.40 4.69 -8.07
N LEU A 189 -21.70 3.78 -8.74
CA LEU A 189 -20.75 4.05 -9.81
C LEU A 189 -21.17 3.33 -11.11
N ASN A 190 -20.51 3.69 -12.19
CA ASN A 190 -20.60 3.04 -13.48
C ASN A 190 -19.20 2.86 -14.09
N PRO A 191 -19.03 2.18 -15.23
CA PRO A 191 -17.73 1.96 -15.83
C PRO A 191 -16.90 3.22 -16.10
N ASN A 192 -17.53 4.37 -16.36
CA ASN A 192 -16.79 5.62 -16.60
C ASN A 192 -16.30 6.24 -15.28
N THR A 193 -17.01 6.05 -14.18
CA THR A 193 -16.70 6.64 -12.87
C THR A 193 -15.98 5.67 -11.93
N SER A 194 -15.76 4.40 -12.33
CA SER A 194 -15.25 3.33 -11.48
C SER A 194 -13.89 3.64 -10.82
N ILE A 195 -13.02 4.38 -11.51
CA ILE A 195 -11.71 4.77 -10.95
C ILE A 195 -11.81 5.81 -9.84
N SER A 196 -12.95 6.51 -9.70
CA SER A 196 -13.18 7.46 -8.59
C SER A 196 -13.19 6.78 -7.22
N LEU A 197 -13.47 5.46 -7.17
CA LEU A 197 -13.44 4.68 -5.93
C LEU A 197 -12.04 4.60 -5.32
N PHE A 198 -11.01 4.73 -6.14
CA PHE A 198 -9.62 4.51 -5.75
C PHE A 198 -8.97 5.84 -5.37
N ILE A 199 -8.94 6.15 -4.09
CA ILE A 199 -8.25 7.35 -3.57
C ILE A 199 -6.77 7.02 -3.39
N PRO A 200 -5.83 7.75 -4.03
CA PRO A 200 -4.40 7.47 -3.89
C PRO A 200 -3.92 7.63 -2.44
N ASN A 201 -3.40 6.55 -1.90
CA ASN A 201 -2.79 6.46 -0.56
C ASN A 201 -1.92 5.20 -0.51
N THR A 202 -1.35 4.91 0.65
CA THR A 202 -0.70 3.63 0.95
C THR A 202 -1.59 2.82 1.88
N TYR A 203 -2.02 1.66 1.43
CA TYR A 203 -2.97 0.80 2.14
C TYR A 203 -2.32 -0.49 2.60
N GLU A 204 -2.53 -0.86 3.85
CA GLU A 204 -2.17 -2.19 4.32
C GLU A 204 -3.25 -3.20 3.92
N VAL A 205 -2.88 -4.14 3.05
CA VAL A 205 -3.76 -5.22 2.58
C VAL A 205 -3.01 -6.54 2.57
N PHE A 206 -3.72 -7.66 2.71
CA PHE A 206 -3.11 -8.97 2.53
C PHE A 206 -2.85 -9.25 1.06
N TRP A 207 -1.70 -9.88 0.76
CA TRP A 207 -1.28 -10.16 -0.60
C TRP A 207 -2.30 -11.02 -1.38
N ASN A 208 -2.96 -11.95 -0.72
CA ASN A 208 -3.98 -12.83 -1.30
C ASN A 208 -5.40 -12.24 -1.30
N THR A 209 -5.52 -10.92 -1.13
CA THR A 209 -6.80 -10.22 -1.28
C THR A 209 -7.29 -10.35 -2.72
N ASN A 210 -8.45 -10.97 -2.94
CA ASN A 210 -9.05 -11.09 -4.26
C ASN A 210 -9.65 -9.77 -4.74
N ALA A 211 -9.96 -9.69 -6.04
CA ALA A 211 -10.44 -8.46 -6.65
C ALA A 211 -11.69 -7.90 -5.96
N LYS A 212 -12.69 -8.72 -5.62
CA LYS A 212 -13.92 -8.27 -4.96
C LYS A 212 -13.65 -7.69 -3.56
N ALA A 213 -12.86 -8.40 -2.74
CA ALA A 213 -12.48 -7.93 -1.41
C ALA A 213 -11.64 -6.63 -1.47
N LEU A 214 -10.84 -6.47 -2.54
CA LEU A 214 -10.12 -5.23 -2.80
C LEU A 214 -11.08 -4.06 -3.04
N PHE A 215 -12.10 -4.24 -3.88
CA PHE A 215 -13.11 -3.20 -4.11
C PHE A 215 -13.88 -2.85 -2.84
N GLU A 216 -14.26 -3.83 -2.03
CA GLU A 216 -14.91 -3.62 -0.73
C GLU A 216 -13.99 -2.82 0.22
N ARG A 217 -12.68 -3.11 0.21
CA ARG A 217 -11.70 -2.34 0.97
C ARG A 217 -11.59 -0.91 0.46
N MET A 218 -11.49 -0.70 -0.85
CA MET A 218 -11.42 0.62 -1.44
C MET A 218 -12.70 1.43 -1.19
N ASN A 219 -13.86 0.79 -1.19
CA ASN A 219 -15.12 1.46 -0.84
C ASN A 219 -15.13 1.95 0.62
N ARG A 220 -14.62 1.16 1.55
CA ARG A 220 -14.48 1.64 2.95
C ARG A 220 -13.56 2.86 3.04
N GLU A 221 -12.43 2.84 2.35
CA GLU A 221 -11.49 3.98 2.32
C GLU A 221 -12.09 5.21 1.63
N TYR A 222 -12.82 5.00 0.54
CA TYR A 222 -13.57 6.04 -0.16
C TYR A 222 -14.59 6.70 0.76
N ASN A 223 -15.40 5.93 1.47
CA ASN A 223 -16.39 6.44 2.40
C ASN A 223 -15.74 7.17 3.60
N THR A 224 -14.58 6.71 4.06
CA THR A 224 -13.80 7.39 5.10
C THR A 224 -13.23 8.72 4.59
N PHE A 225 -12.76 8.76 3.36
CA PHE A 225 -12.25 9.98 2.73
C PHE A 225 -13.35 11.02 2.52
N TRP A 226 -14.55 10.59 2.06
CA TRP A 226 -15.68 11.47 1.83
C TRP A 226 -16.45 11.72 3.13
N THR A 227 -15.86 12.56 3.99
CA THR A 227 -16.50 13.04 5.22
C THR A 227 -17.77 13.85 4.91
N ASP A 228 -18.63 14.04 5.91
CA ASP A 228 -19.84 14.84 5.72
C ASP A 228 -19.53 16.30 5.34
N GLU A 229 -18.39 16.84 5.81
CA GLU A 229 -17.90 18.15 5.38
C GLU A 229 -17.58 18.17 3.88
N ARG A 230 -16.84 17.16 3.35
CA ARG A 230 -16.54 17.08 1.92
C ARG A 230 -17.79 16.88 1.07
N LYS A 231 -18.73 16.07 1.53
CA LYS A 231 -20.03 15.89 0.85
C LYS A 231 -20.83 17.18 0.81
N ALA A 232 -20.89 17.94 1.91
CA ALA A 232 -21.56 19.22 1.96
C ALA A 232 -20.93 20.25 1.00
N LYS A 233 -19.60 20.30 0.92
CA LYS A 233 -18.88 21.15 -0.04
C LYS A 233 -19.18 20.74 -1.49
N ALA A 234 -19.22 19.45 -1.79
CA ALA A 234 -19.58 18.93 -3.12
C ALA A 234 -21.01 19.35 -3.51
N ALA A 235 -21.97 19.19 -2.61
CA ALA A 235 -23.36 19.60 -2.82
C ALA A 235 -23.52 21.11 -3.04
N ALA A 236 -22.67 21.95 -2.42
CA ALA A 236 -22.65 23.39 -2.63
C ALA A 236 -22.16 23.80 -4.04
N ILE A 237 -21.42 22.93 -4.72
CA ILE A 237 -20.97 23.12 -6.12
C ILE A 237 -21.99 22.57 -7.13
N PRO A 238 -23.07 22.00 -6.78
CA PRO A 238 -23.99 20.98 -7.26
C PRO A 238 -23.32 19.81 -8.02
N PHE A 239 -22.28 19.25 -7.42
CA PHE A 239 -21.57 18.07 -7.95
C PHE A 239 -21.72 16.85 -7.04
N THR A 240 -21.87 15.68 -7.65
CA THR A 240 -21.68 14.39 -6.98
C THR A 240 -20.19 14.17 -6.67
N GLN A 241 -19.90 13.23 -5.78
CA GLN A 241 -18.51 12.86 -5.43
C GLN A 241 -17.69 12.44 -6.67
N SER A 242 -18.32 11.72 -7.62
CA SER A 242 -17.68 11.32 -8.87
C SER A 242 -17.43 12.50 -9.81
N GLU A 243 -18.32 13.47 -9.85
CA GLU A 243 -18.15 14.69 -10.65
C GLU A 243 -17.06 15.59 -10.07
N VAL A 244 -16.97 15.69 -8.74
CA VAL A 244 -15.83 16.36 -8.08
C VAL A 244 -14.52 15.66 -8.46
N SER A 245 -14.48 14.32 -8.41
CA SER A 245 -13.30 13.54 -8.81
C SER A 245 -12.97 13.73 -10.30
N THR A 246 -14.00 13.86 -11.14
CA THR A 246 -13.85 14.13 -12.57
C THR A 246 -13.21 15.50 -12.82
N LEU A 247 -13.74 16.55 -12.20
CA LEU A 247 -13.16 17.89 -12.32
C LEU A 247 -11.75 17.95 -11.73
N ALA A 248 -11.53 17.31 -10.57
CA ALA A 248 -10.21 17.24 -9.94
C ALA A 248 -9.17 16.60 -10.86
N SER A 249 -9.54 15.53 -11.59
CA SER A 249 -8.66 14.87 -12.55
C SER A 249 -8.26 15.78 -13.72
N ILE A 250 -9.15 16.67 -14.15
CA ILE A 250 -8.88 17.66 -15.18
C ILE A 250 -7.93 18.74 -14.65
N VAL A 251 -8.25 19.30 -13.47
CA VAL A 251 -7.43 20.33 -12.82
C VAL A 251 -6.00 19.86 -12.57
N GLU A 252 -5.82 18.60 -12.18
CA GLU A 252 -4.49 18.03 -11.94
C GLU A 252 -3.67 17.79 -13.21
N GLU A 253 -4.31 17.51 -14.34
CA GLU A 253 -3.63 17.37 -15.62
C GLU A 253 -3.37 18.75 -16.28
N GLU A 254 -4.10 19.79 -15.87
CA GLU A 254 -3.93 21.16 -16.36
C GLU A 254 -2.73 21.84 -15.71
N THR A 255 -2.57 21.69 -14.38
CA THR A 255 -1.49 22.32 -13.65
C THR A 255 -0.83 21.44 -12.59
N ASN A 256 0.51 21.43 -12.61
CA ASN A 256 1.31 20.84 -11.55
C ASN A 256 1.45 21.79 -10.35
N ASN A 257 1.16 23.08 -10.53
CA ASN A 257 1.25 24.07 -9.45
C ASN A 257 0.05 23.92 -8.51
N LYS A 258 0.31 23.40 -7.31
CA LYS A 258 -0.73 23.17 -6.29
C LYS A 258 -1.46 24.46 -5.88
N LYS A 259 -0.82 25.63 -5.97
CA LYS A 259 -1.43 26.93 -5.61
C LYS A 259 -2.43 27.38 -6.67
N ASP A 260 -2.21 27.03 -7.95
CA ASP A 260 -3.12 27.38 -9.03
C ASP A 260 -4.37 26.49 -9.09
N ARG A 261 -4.30 25.29 -8.54
CA ARG A 261 -5.42 24.32 -8.64
C ARG A 261 -6.77 24.85 -8.17
N PRO A 262 -6.90 25.55 -7.01
CA PRO A 262 -8.19 26.12 -6.60
C PRO A 262 -8.70 27.22 -7.56
N MET A 263 -7.78 27.97 -8.16
CA MET A 263 -8.12 28.99 -9.17
C MET A 263 -8.60 28.35 -10.47
N VAL A 264 -7.89 27.35 -10.97
CA VAL A 264 -8.27 26.56 -12.17
C VAL A 264 -9.60 25.85 -11.93
N ALA A 265 -9.82 25.27 -10.75
CA ALA A 265 -11.09 24.68 -10.38
C ALA A 265 -12.25 25.70 -10.42
N GLY A 266 -12.04 26.90 -9.87
CA GLY A 266 -13.00 27.99 -9.91
C GLY A 266 -13.34 28.40 -11.35
N LEU A 267 -12.35 28.50 -12.23
CA LEU A 267 -12.56 28.81 -13.66
C LEU A 267 -13.46 27.75 -14.31
N TYR A 268 -13.18 26.48 -14.13
CA TYR A 268 -13.97 25.40 -14.74
C TYR A 268 -15.40 25.33 -14.16
N ILE A 269 -15.57 25.60 -12.86
CA ILE A 269 -16.87 25.70 -12.22
C ILE A 269 -17.67 26.88 -12.81
N ASN A 270 -17.02 28.01 -13.08
CA ASN A 270 -17.66 29.18 -13.73
C ASN A 270 -18.11 28.82 -15.16
N ARG A 271 -17.26 28.18 -15.95
CA ARG A 271 -17.63 27.71 -17.30
C ARG A 271 -18.80 26.71 -17.23
N TYR A 272 -18.77 25.77 -16.30
CA TYR A 272 -19.86 24.82 -16.10
C TYR A 272 -21.19 25.53 -15.78
N LYS A 273 -21.19 26.47 -14.84
CA LYS A 273 -22.39 27.24 -14.42
C LYS A 273 -22.96 28.08 -15.55
N THR A 274 -22.13 28.58 -16.44
CA THR A 274 -22.54 29.43 -17.58
C THR A 274 -22.85 28.63 -18.85
N GLY A 275 -22.77 27.29 -18.81
CA GLY A 275 -22.98 26.44 -19.99
C GLY A 275 -21.86 26.55 -21.05
N MET A 276 -20.71 27.11 -20.67
CA MET A 276 -19.56 27.22 -21.55
C MET A 276 -18.82 25.89 -21.62
N PRO A 277 -18.38 25.41 -22.80
CA PRO A 277 -17.52 24.24 -22.91
C PRO A 277 -16.26 24.40 -22.07
N LEU A 278 -15.81 23.32 -21.38
CA LEU A 278 -14.63 23.40 -20.52
C LEU A 278 -13.35 23.63 -21.33
N GLN A 279 -13.26 23.08 -22.54
CA GLN A 279 -12.11 23.24 -23.46
C GLN A 279 -10.78 22.89 -22.77
N ALA A 280 -10.76 21.77 -22.07
CA ALA A 280 -9.59 21.28 -21.37
C ALA A 280 -8.78 20.33 -22.27
N ASP A 281 -7.59 20.73 -22.68
CA ASP A 281 -6.67 19.94 -23.50
C ASP A 281 -6.42 18.50 -22.96
N PRO A 282 -6.27 18.28 -21.65
CA PRO A 282 -6.08 16.94 -21.09
C PRO A 282 -7.22 15.97 -21.42
N THR A 283 -8.44 16.44 -21.58
CA THR A 283 -9.59 15.59 -21.94
C THR A 283 -9.51 15.09 -23.37
N VAL A 284 -8.92 15.87 -24.28
CA VAL A 284 -8.65 15.48 -25.66
C VAL A 284 -7.53 14.44 -25.73
N LYS A 285 -6.44 14.63 -24.94
CA LYS A 285 -5.38 13.61 -24.81
C LYS A 285 -5.92 12.29 -24.33
N PHE A 286 -6.81 12.33 -23.34
CA PHE A 286 -7.47 11.13 -22.81
C PHE A 286 -8.37 10.48 -23.87
N ALA A 287 -9.15 11.25 -24.62
CA ALA A 287 -10.01 10.75 -25.69
C ALA A 287 -9.21 10.07 -26.80
N LEU A 288 -8.04 10.60 -27.13
CA LEU A 288 -7.11 10.03 -28.11
C LEU A 288 -6.31 8.84 -27.56
N ARG A 289 -6.30 8.61 -26.25
CA ARG A 289 -5.42 7.64 -25.57
C ARG A 289 -3.93 7.92 -25.84
N ASP A 290 -3.59 9.14 -26.20
CA ASP A 290 -2.20 9.58 -26.44
C ASP A 290 -1.78 10.61 -25.39
N PHE A 291 -1.17 10.10 -24.33
CA PHE A 291 -0.68 10.89 -23.20
C PHE A 291 0.70 11.51 -23.45
N GLY A 292 1.36 11.15 -24.54
CA GLY A 292 2.65 11.69 -24.96
C GLY A 292 2.55 13.01 -25.75
N LEU A 293 1.36 13.40 -26.17
CA LEU A 293 1.15 14.63 -26.93
C LEU A 293 1.60 15.85 -26.13
N LYS A 294 2.57 16.56 -26.65
CA LYS A 294 3.05 17.83 -26.06
C LYS A 294 2.10 18.99 -26.35
N ARG A 295 1.48 19.00 -27.55
CA ARG A 295 0.58 20.05 -28.00
C ARG A 295 -0.65 19.48 -28.67
N ILE A 296 -1.82 20.03 -28.32
CA ILE A 296 -3.08 19.74 -29.02
C ILE A 296 -3.17 20.62 -30.28
N LEU A 297 -3.40 19.98 -31.43
CA LEU A 297 -3.60 20.63 -32.71
C LEU A 297 -5.09 20.67 -33.07
N PHE A 298 -5.50 21.54 -33.98
CA PHE A 298 -6.89 21.66 -34.45
C PHE A 298 -7.50 20.34 -34.94
N GLY A 299 -6.69 19.46 -35.57
CA GLY A 299 -7.13 18.13 -35.97
C GLY A 299 -7.55 17.25 -34.77
N HIS A 300 -6.83 17.33 -33.66
CA HIS A 300 -7.13 16.58 -32.45
C HIS A 300 -8.46 17.01 -31.82
N LEU A 301 -8.82 18.32 -31.91
CA LEU A 301 -10.09 18.84 -31.36
C LEU A 301 -11.32 18.27 -32.08
N ARG A 302 -11.15 17.66 -33.26
CA ARG A 302 -12.25 17.08 -34.04
C ARG A 302 -12.66 15.68 -33.57
N ILE A 303 -11.92 15.04 -32.65
CA ILE A 303 -12.23 13.70 -32.16
C ILE A 303 -13.68 13.62 -31.68
N ASN A 304 -14.41 12.61 -32.15
CA ASN A 304 -15.77 12.33 -31.67
C ASN A 304 -15.70 11.42 -30.44
N SER A 305 -15.71 12.04 -29.27
CA SER A 305 -15.65 11.34 -27.99
C SER A 305 -16.45 12.13 -26.96
N PRO A 306 -17.21 11.46 -26.07
CA PRO A 306 -17.89 12.14 -24.96
C PRO A 306 -16.90 12.80 -23.98
N TYR A 307 -15.65 12.42 -24.01
CA TYR A 307 -14.57 13.08 -23.23
C TYR A 307 -14.05 14.37 -23.88
N ASN A 308 -14.40 14.67 -25.14
CA ASN A 308 -13.94 15.90 -25.78
C ASN A 308 -14.72 17.13 -25.28
N THR A 309 -14.17 17.84 -24.32
CA THR A 309 -14.78 19.03 -23.70
C THR A 309 -14.73 20.29 -24.57
N TYR A 310 -14.21 20.22 -25.80
CA TYR A 310 -14.37 21.26 -26.83
C TYR A 310 -15.69 21.12 -27.60
N LYS A 311 -16.23 19.88 -27.67
CA LYS A 311 -17.47 19.58 -28.38
C LYS A 311 -18.67 19.35 -27.46
N ASN A 312 -18.43 18.86 -26.25
CA ASN A 312 -19.46 18.53 -25.30
C ASN A 312 -19.44 19.53 -24.15
N ILE A 313 -20.60 20.09 -23.84
CA ILE A 313 -20.81 21.00 -22.70
C ILE A 313 -20.88 20.19 -21.42
N GLY A 314 -20.38 20.74 -20.32
CA GLY A 314 -20.39 20.11 -19.01
C GLY A 314 -19.15 19.23 -18.75
N LEU A 315 -19.23 18.41 -17.72
CA LEU A 315 -18.17 17.48 -17.36
C LEU A 315 -18.17 16.27 -18.30
N PRO A 316 -17.00 15.67 -18.58
CA PRO A 316 -16.93 14.39 -19.28
C PRO A 316 -17.58 13.28 -18.43
N PRO A 317 -17.86 12.09 -19.01
CA PRO A 317 -18.58 11.00 -18.32
C PRO A 317 -17.92 10.45 -17.05
N GLY A 318 -16.64 10.75 -16.83
CA GLY A 318 -15.87 10.33 -15.68
C GLY A 318 -14.44 10.88 -15.67
N PRO A 319 -13.65 10.57 -14.64
CA PRO A 319 -12.31 11.08 -14.48
C PRO A 319 -11.36 10.63 -15.62
N ILE A 320 -10.43 11.51 -16.00
CA ILE A 320 -9.36 11.23 -16.96
C ILE A 320 -8.08 10.71 -16.31
N ARG A 321 -8.08 10.63 -14.99
CA ARG A 321 -7.08 9.97 -14.15
C ARG A 321 -7.67 9.71 -12.76
N VAL A 322 -7.03 8.86 -11.99
CA VAL A 322 -7.32 8.73 -10.55
C VAL A 322 -6.94 10.04 -9.85
N ALA A 323 -7.94 10.77 -9.37
CA ALA A 323 -7.75 12.06 -8.71
C ALA A 323 -7.11 11.90 -7.32
N THR A 324 -6.15 12.76 -6.99
CA THR A 324 -5.51 12.74 -5.67
C THR A 324 -6.37 13.45 -4.61
N PRO A 325 -6.18 13.17 -3.31
CA PRO A 325 -6.81 13.95 -2.24
C PRO A 325 -6.63 15.45 -2.42
N ASN A 326 -5.41 15.90 -2.78
CA ASN A 326 -5.13 17.32 -2.99
C ASN A 326 -5.89 17.92 -4.19
N GLY A 327 -6.10 17.14 -5.25
CA GLY A 327 -6.89 17.56 -6.39
C GLY A 327 -8.37 17.70 -6.05
N ILE A 328 -8.91 16.72 -5.33
CA ILE A 328 -10.29 16.74 -4.84
C ILE A 328 -10.51 17.92 -3.88
N ASP A 329 -9.61 18.11 -2.91
CA ASP A 329 -9.69 19.22 -1.95
C ASP A 329 -9.55 20.60 -2.64
N ALA A 330 -8.77 20.71 -3.73
CA ALA A 330 -8.67 21.93 -4.52
C ALA A 330 -10.00 22.28 -5.23
N VAL A 331 -10.77 21.29 -5.67
CA VAL A 331 -12.11 21.50 -6.23
C VAL A 331 -13.11 21.86 -5.14
N LEU A 332 -13.10 21.14 -4.01
CA LEU A 332 -14.03 21.39 -2.89
C LEU A 332 -13.79 22.75 -2.21
N ASN A 333 -12.57 23.27 -2.29
CA ASN A 333 -12.19 24.57 -1.73
C ASN A 333 -11.73 25.52 -2.86
N TYR A 334 -12.44 25.48 -3.99
CA TYR A 334 -12.09 26.33 -5.12
C TYR A 334 -12.15 27.82 -4.78
N THR A 335 -11.31 28.61 -5.42
CA THR A 335 -11.32 30.06 -5.23
C THR A 335 -12.47 30.68 -5.98
N HIS A 336 -13.29 31.47 -5.28
CA HIS A 336 -14.41 32.21 -5.86
C HIS A 336 -13.90 33.42 -6.61
N HIS A 337 -14.16 33.48 -7.91
CA HIS A 337 -13.83 34.58 -8.82
C HIS A 337 -14.71 34.50 -10.07
N ASN A 338 -14.59 35.49 -10.99
CA ASN A 338 -15.39 35.54 -12.22
C ASN A 338 -14.57 35.19 -13.49
N TYR A 339 -13.38 34.58 -13.33
CA TYR A 339 -12.55 34.22 -14.47
C TYR A 339 -13.13 33.02 -15.21
N ILE A 340 -13.08 33.10 -16.56
CA ILE A 340 -13.49 32.05 -17.50
C ILE A 340 -12.42 31.73 -18.53
N TYR A 341 -11.31 32.48 -18.52
CA TYR A 341 -10.14 32.28 -19.39
C TYR A 341 -8.88 32.15 -18.56
N MET A 342 -7.92 31.36 -19.04
CA MET A 342 -6.57 31.28 -18.50
C MET A 342 -5.56 31.00 -19.61
N CYS A 343 -4.32 31.41 -19.40
CA CYS A 343 -3.16 31.03 -20.20
C CYS A 343 -1.93 30.89 -19.27
N ALA A 344 -0.87 30.26 -19.77
CA ALA A 344 0.38 30.22 -19.02
C ALA A 344 0.92 31.66 -18.79
N SER A 345 1.52 31.88 -17.63
CA SER A 345 2.11 33.18 -17.28
C SER A 345 3.38 33.45 -18.08
N GLU A 346 3.58 34.71 -18.44
CA GLU A 346 4.79 35.20 -19.06
C GLU A 346 6.05 35.05 -18.18
N THR A 347 5.86 34.80 -16.87
CA THR A 347 6.98 34.52 -15.95
C THR A 347 7.63 33.15 -16.18
N LEU A 348 6.95 32.23 -16.92
CA LEU A 348 7.38 30.87 -17.21
C LEU A 348 7.71 30.01 -15.97
N ASN A 349 7.10 30.34 -14.83
CA ASN A 349 7.29 29.66 -13.54
C ASN A 349 6.24 28.55 -13.27
N GLY A 350 5.43 28.22 -14.29
CA GLY A 350 4.37 27.21 -14.19
C GLY A 350 3.05 27.74 -13.59
N GLU A 351 2.92 29.07 -13.41
CA GLU A 351 1.68 29.73 -13.00
C GLU A 351 0.81 30.09 -14.22
N HIS A 352 -0.47 30.36 -13.94
CA HIS A 352 -1.43 30.81 -14.94
C HIS A 352 -1.83 32.26 -14.70
N LYS A 353 -2.14 32.96 -15.80
CA LYS A 353 -2.86 34.24 -15.80
C LYS A 353 -4.32 33.98 -16.13
N PHE A 354 -5.18 34.52 -15.28
CA PHE A 354 -6.62 34.39 -15.39
C PHE A 354 -7.23 35.66 -15.93
N ALA A 355 -8.36 35.53 -16.63
CA ALA A 355 -9.09 36.66 -17.21
C ALA A 355 -10.59 36.39 -17.21
N SER A 356 -11.38 37.46 -17.05
CA SER A 356 -12.85 37.43 -17.13
C SER A 356 -13.35 37.71 -18.52
N THR A 357 -12.56 38.41 -19.36
CA THR A 357 -12.92 38.78 -20.73
C THR A 357 -11.95 38.21 -21.76
N TRP A 358 -12.40 38.08 -22.98
CA TRP A 358 -11.56 37.66 -24.10
C TRP A 358 -10.44 38.67 -24.40
N GLU A 359 -10.69 39.95 -24.20
CA GLU A 359 -9.70 41.01 -24.42
C GLU A 359 -8.52 40.87 -23.43
N GLU A 360 -8.81 40.70 -22.15
CA GLU A 360 -7.78 40.46 -21.12
C GLU A 360 -6.99 39.18 -21.42
N HIS A 361 -7.71 38.11 -21.76
CA HIS A 361 -7.07 36.83 -22.13
C HIS A 361 -6.15 37.01 -23.32
N SER A 362 -6.60 37.66 -24.41
CA SER A 362 -5.80 37.92 -25.60
C SER A 362 -4.55 38.74 -25.28
N LYS A 363 -4.66 39.73 -24.39
CA LYS A 363 -3.52 40.54 -23.91
C LYS A 363 -2.52 39.68 -23.14
N ASN A 364 -2.99 38.83 -22.24
CA ASN A 364 -2.14 37.93 -21.45
C ASN A 364 -1.46 36.89 -22.37
N ALA A 365 -2.18 36.30 -23.30
CA ALA A 365 -1.64 35.33 -24.26
C ALA A 365 -0.56 35.94 -25.17
N LYS A 366 -0.76 37.19 -25.62
CA LYS A 366 0.26 37.92 -26.39
C LYS A 366 1.53 38.14 -25.58
N LYS A 367 1.42 38.54 -24.31
CA LYS A 367 2.59 38.72 -23.43
C LYS A 367 3.36 37.40 -23.26
N TYR A 368 2.66 36.32 -23.00
CA TYR A 368 3.25 34.99 -22.92
C TYR A 368 3.99 34.61 -24.20
N GLN A 369 3.36 34.82 -25.37
CA GLN A 369 3.98 34.52 -26.67
C GLN A 369 5.22 35.40 -26.93
N GLN A 370 5.18 36.71 -26.56
CA GLN A 370 6.31 37.57 -26.67
C GLN A 370 7.50 37.11 -25.81
N GLU A 371 7.23 36.67 -24.59
CA GLU A 371 8.28 36.16 -23.72
C GLU A 371 8.91 34.86 -24.23
N LEU A 372 8.11 33.94 -24.80
CA LEU A 372 8.63 32.76 -25.48
C LEU A 372 9.56 33.13 -26.63
N ASN A 373 9.16 34.13 -27.46
CA ASN A 373 9.97 34.63 -28.56
C ASN A 373 11.29 35.26 -28.07
N ASN A 374 11.22 36.09 -27.03
CA ASN A 374 12.40 36.70 -26.40
C ASN A 374 13.41 35.65 -25.94
N ARG A 375 12.93 34.56 -25.35
CA ARG A 375 13.78 33.44 -24.92
C ARG A 375 14.11 32.43 -26.01
N LYS A 376 13.72 32.71 -27.26
CA LYS A 376 13.92 31.80 -28.43
C LYS A 376 13.38 30.38 -28.20
N ILE A 377 12.28 30.25 -27.44
CA ILE A 377 11.58 28.99 -27.22
C ILE A 377 10.56 28.82 -28.33
N PHE A 378 10.99 28.25 -29.43
CA PHE A 378 10.16 27.92 -30.60
C PHE A 378 9.75 26.44 -30.47
N LYS A 379 8.50 26.15 -30.21
CA LYS A 379 7.97 24.78 -30.20
C LYS A 379 6.73 24.68 -31.08
#